data_c4aee854698b6eb0b12d3044b563ec7a
#
_entry.id   c4aee854698b6eb0b12d3044b563ec7a
#
_cell.length_a   1.000
_cell.length_b   1.000
_cell.length_c   1.000
_cell.angle_alpha   90.00
_cell.angle_beta   90.00
_cell.angle_gamma   90.00
#
_symmetry.space_group_name_H-M   'P 1'
#
loop_
_entity.id
_entity.type
_entity.pdbx_description
1 polymer ?
#
loop_
_entity_poly.entity_id
_entity_poly.type
_entity_poly.pdbx_seq_one_letter_code
_entity_poly.pdbx_strand_id
1 'polypeptide(L)'
;MCHIAVVLVSQTLLVYRILWILTLLQSRLTVRLLSFLREKLCLCDWKIEERRIIIDRRIQKELQASYKEGISEVITRTIGQLDEYFAGRRTTFDIPLLLVGTDFQKTVWNELLNIPYGKTISYAGLSQKLGNPKAIRAIASANGANPISILVPCHRVIGSDRKLVGYGGGLPAKKILLDLESSDRLF
;
A
#
# COMPACT_ATOMS: atom_id res chain seq x y z
N MET A 1 -2.98 -16.76 -22.43
CA MET A 1 -3.51 -15.65 -21.58
C MET A 1 -2.82 -15.70 -20.24
N CYS A 2 -2.15 -14.62 -19.84
CA CYS A 2 -1.63 -14.52 -18.47
C CYS A 2 -2.78 -14.24 -17.50
N HIS A 3 -2.87 -14.99 -16.42
CA HIS A 3 -3.85 -14.78 -15.36
C HIS A 3 -3.18 -14.15 -14.15
N ILE A 4 -3.84 -13.16 -13.55
CA ILE A 4 -3.47 -12.57 -12.26
C ILE A 4 -4.38 -13.22 -11.23
N ALA A 5 -3.81 -13.90 -10.22
CA ALA A 5 -4.64 -14.42 -9.13
C ALA A 5 -5.00 -13.28 -8.16
N VAL A 6 -6.26 -13.26 -7.76
CA VAL A 6 -6.80 -12.33 -6.77
C VAL A 6 -7.30 -13.15 -5.60
N VAL A 7 -6.80 -12.86 -4.41
CA VAL A 7 -7.37 -13.41 -3.17
C VAL A 7 -8.19 -12.33 -2.50
N LEU A 8 -9.50 -12.57 -2.44
CA LEU A 8 -10.34 -11.93 -1.46
C LEU A 8 -10.07 -12.62 -0.13
N VAL A 9 -9.39 -11.94 0.78
CA VAL A 9 -9.24 -12.45 2.15
C VAL A 9 -10.61 -12.44 2.80
N SER A 10 -11.32 -13.57 2.71
CA SER A 10 -12.62 -13.75 3.33
C SER A 10 -12.48 -13.94 4.85
N GLN A 11 -13.50 -13.53 5.59
CA GLN A 11 -13.56 -13.43 7.04
C GLN A 11 -13.52 -14.78 7.81
N THR A 12 -13.22 -15.91 7.18
CA THR A 12 -13.53 -17.24 7.75
C THR A 12 -12.35 -17.99 8.34
N LEU A 13 -11.30 -17.35 8.83
CA LEU A 13 -10.24 -18.08 9.54
C LEU A 13 -9.87 -17.42 10.88
N LEU A 14 -10.42 -18.02 11.90
CA LEU A 14 -10.02 -18.16 13.30
C LEU A 14 -10.35 -17.09 14.34
N VAL A 15 -11.03 -17.60 15.36
CA VAL A 15 -11.60 -16.96 16.56
C VAL A 15 -10.62 -16.16 17.44
N TYR A 16 -9.30 -16.37 17.35
CA TYR A 16 -8.30 -15.65 18.15
C TYR A 16 -7.70 -14.41 17.45
N ARG A 17 -7.93 -14.23 16.16
CA ARG A 17 -7.59 -13.01 15.40
C ARG A 17 -8.68 -11.95 15.46
N ILE A 18 -9.83 -12.27 16.01
CA ILE A 18 -11.07 -11.49 15.97
C ILE A 18 -10.96 -10.16 16.72
N LEU A 19 -10.23 -10.07 17.85
CA LEU A 19 -10.18 -8.83 18.62
C LEU A 19 -9.39 -7.71 17.91
N TRP A 20 -8.28 -8.04 17.25
CA TRP A 20 -7.50 -7.07 16.47
C TRP A 20 -8.16 -6.73 15.13
N ILE A 21 -8.71 -7.73 14.46
CA ILE A 21 -9.48 -7.55 13.23
C ILE A 21 -10.78 -6.79 13.51
N LEU A 22 -11.46 -6.98 14.64
CA LEU A 22 -12.66 -6.24 15.01
C LEU A 22 -12.37 -4.77 15.29
N THR A 23 -11.25 -4.41 15.90
CA THR A 23 -10.85 -3.01 16.07
C THR A 23 -10.53 -2.34 14.71
N LEU A 24 -9.94 -3.07 13.79
CA LEU A 24 -9.71 -2.64 12.40
C LEU A 24 -10.99 -2.68 11.56
N LEU A 25 -11.91 -3.62 11.80
CA LEU A 25 -13.21 -3.72 11.11
C LEU A 25 -14.19 -2.60 11.48
N GLN A 26 -14.18 -2.13 12.73
CA GLN A 26 -14.92 -0.93 13.12
C GLN A 26 -14.41 0.34 12.45
N SER A 27 -13.14 0.37 12.03
CA SER A 27 -12.50 1.51 11.36
C SER A 27 -12.57 1.50 9.84
N ARG A 28 -13.27 0.56 9.18
CA ARG A 28 -13.27 0.36 7.71
C ARG A 28 -11.89 0.09 7.10
N LEU A 29 -10.89 -0.26 7.91
CA LEU A 29 -9.51 -0.46 7.50
C LEU A 29 -9.25 -1.93 7.19
N THR A 30 -9.61 -2.38 6.01
CA THR A 30 -9.28 -3.73 5.56
C THR A 30 -8.49 -3.65 4.26
N VAL A 31 -7.21 -4.06 4.30
CA VAL A 31 -6.48 -4.44 3.09
C VAL A 31 -7.14 -5.71 2.59
N ARG A 32 -7.87 -5.64 1.47
CA ARG A 32 -8.71 -6.76 1.00
C ARG A 32 -8.27 -7.38 -0.31
N LEU A 33 -7.21 -6.84 -0.92
CA LEU A 33 -6.84 -7.25 -2.26
C LEU A 33 -5.35 -7.41 -2.41
N LEU A 34 -5.00 -8.63 -2.69
CA LEU A 34 -3.66 -9.02 -3.10
C LEU A 34 -3.76 -9.63 -4.49
N SER A 35 -2.90 -9.19 -5.40
CA SER A 35 -2.76 -9.82 -6.70
C SER A 35 -1.28 -10.01 -7.00
N PHE A 36 -0.97 -11.10 -7.69
CA PHE A 36 0.39 -11.42 -8.09
C PHE A 36 0.46 -11.86 -9.56
N LEU A 37 1.62 -11.69 -10.14
CA LEU A 37 1.99 -12.23 -11.43
C LEU A 37 3.44 -12.73 -11.38
N ARG A 38 3.69 -13.98 -11.81
CA ARG A 38 5.04 -14.58 -11.81
C ARG A 38 5.72 -14.44 -10.44
N GLU A 39 5.02 -14.81 -9.37
CA GLU A 39 5.50 -14.76 -7.98
C GLU A 39 5.93 -13.35 -7.48
N LYS A 40 5.43 -12.30 -8.11
CA LYS A 40 5.60 -10.92 -7.67
C LYS A 40 4.26 -10.28 -7.33
N LEU A 41 4.19 -9.60 -6.18
CA LEU A 41 3.00 -8.88 -5.76
C LEU A 41 2.83 -7.62 -6.63
N CYS A 42 1.69 -7.46 -7.28
CA CYS A 42 1.37 -6.29 -8.10
C CYS A 42 0.22 -5.44 -7.55
N LEU A 43 -0.51 -5.95 -6.57
CA LEU A 43 -1.57 -5.22 -5.89
C LEU A 43 -1.64 -5.61 -4.41
N CYS A 44 -1.71 -4.60 -3.56
CA CYS A 44 -2.06 -4.68 -2.13
C CYS A 44 -2.76 -3.37 -1.77
N ASP A 45 -4.09 -3.34 -1.79
CA ASP A 45 -4.81 -2.06 -1.64
C ASP A 45 -6.08 -2.18 -0.80
N TRP A 46 -6.60 -1.02 -0.44
CA TRP A 46 -7.81 -0.83 0.35
C TRP A 46 -9.06 -1.09 -0.50
N LYS A 47 -10.13 -1.60 0.13
CA LYS A 47 -11.41 -1.78 -0.56
C LYS A 47 -12.16 -0.43 -0.68
N ILE A 48 -11.68 0.44 -1.57
CA ILE A 48 -12.35 1.68 -1.95
C ILE A 48 -12.73 1.57 -3.43
N GLU A 49 -14.02 1.41 -3.72
CA GLU A 49 -14.53 1.00 -5.03
C GLU A 49 -14.10 1.93 -6.18
N GLU A 50 -14.27 3.23 -6.03
CA GLU A 50 -13.97 4.21 -7.09
C GLU A 50 -12.49 4.20 -7.49
N ARG A 51 -11.60 4.24 -6.50
CA ARG A 51 -10.16 4.21 -6.71
C ARG A 51 -9.72 2.88 -7.33
N ARG A 52 -10.32 1.79 -6.89
CA ARG A 52 -10.00 0.46 -7.31
C ARG A 52 -10.19 0.24 -8.79
N ILE A 53 -11.32 0.67 -9.35
CA ILE A 53 -11.62 0.53 -10.78
C ILE A 53 -10.49 1.10 -11.65
N ILE A 54 -9.93 2.24 -11.26
CA ILE A 54 -8.84 2.90 -11.99
C ILE A 54 -7.55 2.07 -11.90
N ILE A 55 -7.21 1.57 -10.71
CA ILE A 55 -6.01 0.76 -10.47
C ILE A 55 -6.12 -0.58 -11.20
N ASP A 56 -7.25 -1.27 -11.07
CA ASP A 56 -7.48 -2.57 -11.70
C ASP A 56 -7.40 -2.48 -13.23
N ARG A 57 -8.06 -1.48 -13.84
CA ARG A 57 -7.98 -1.25 -15.28
C ARG A 57 -6.54 -1.03 -15.75
N ARG A 58 -5.77 -0.23 -15.01
CA ARG A 58 -4.35 0.00 -15.32
C ARG A 58 -3.55 -1.29 -15.26
N ILE A 59 -3.65 -2.05 -14.16
CA ILE A 59 -2.91 -3.30 -13.95
C ILE A 59 -3.24 -4.30 -15.06
N GLN A 60 -4.53 -4.55 -15.32
CA GLN A 60 -4.96 -5.49 -16.34
C GLN A 60 -4.50 -5.07 -17.73
N LYS A 61 -4.58 -3.78 -18.07
CA LYS A 61 -4.14 -3.24 -19.36
C LYS A 61 -2.64 -3.38 -19.55
N GLU A 62 -1.82 -2.96 -18.57
CA GLU A 62 -0.36 -2.98 -18.68
C GLU A 62 0.21 -4.40 -18.66
N LEU A 63 -0.40 -5.31 -17.88
CA LEU A 63 0.01 -6.70 -17.81
C LEU A 63 -0.65 -7.60 -18.86
N GLN A 64 -1.58 -7.07 -19.65
CA GLN A 64 -2.39 -7.83 -20.63
C GLN A 64 -2.99 -9.10 -20.02
N ALA A 65 -3.52 -8.98 -18.79
CA ALA A 65 -3.96 -10.09 -17.99
C ALA A 65 -5.30 -9.77 -17.31
N SER A 66 -6.09 -10.81 -17.04
CA SER A 66 -7.32 -10.74 -16.28
C SER A 66 -7.13 -11.33 -14.89
N TYR A 67 -7.95 -10.89 -13.94
CA TYR A 67 -7.97 -11.47 -12.60
C TYR A 67 -8.60 -12.86 -12.60
N LYS A 68 -7.99 -13.78 -11.86
CA LYS A 68 -8.52 -15.10 -11.55
C LYS A 68 -8.35 -15.35 -10.06
N GLU A 69 -9.34 -15.94 -9.41
CA GLU A 69 -9.23 -16.33 -8.01
C GLU A 69 -8.18 -17.44 -7.82
N GLY A 70 -7.34 -17.30 -6.80
CA GLY A 70 -6.29 -18.27 -6.50
C GLY A 70 -5.38 -17.80 -5.38
N ILE A 71 -4.67 -18.74 -4.77
CA ILE A 71 -3.67 -18.51 -3.71
C ILE A 71 -2.30 -18.86 -4.28
N SER A 72 -1.25 -18.13 -3.85
CA SER A 72 0.14 -18.45 -4.14
C SER A 72 1.02 -18.24 -2.91
N GLU A 73 2.24 -18.71 -2.98
CA GLU A 73 3.23 -18.53 -1.93
C GLU A 73 3.45 -17.05 -1.61
N VAL A 74 3.60 -16.20 -2.64
CA VAL A 74 3.80 -14.75 -2.44
C VAL A 74 2.62 -14.10 -1.72
N ILE A 75 1.39 -14.52 -1.98
CA ILE A 75 0.20 -14.01 -1.27
C ILE A 75 0.22 -14.48 0.18
N THR A 76 0.46 -15.75 0.44
CA THR A 76 0.52 -16.31 1.80
C THR A 76 1.60 -15.62 2.63
N ARG A 77 2.80 -15.42 2.05
CA ARG A 77 3.88 -14.64 2.69
C ARG A 77 3.47 -13.21 2.95
N THR A 78 2.83 -12.55 1.99
CA THR A 78 2.38 -11.16 2.15
C THR A 78 1.39 -11.03 3.30
N ILE A 79 0.41 -11.93 3.40
CA ILE A 79 -0.56 -11.95 4.51
C ILE A 79 0.17 -12.12 5.83
N GLY A 80 1.07 -13.11 5.95
CA GLY A 80 1.85 -13.34 7.17
C GLY A 80 2.67 -12.13 7.59
N GLN A 81 3.34 -11.48 6.64
CA GLN A 81 4.15 -10.28 6.92
C GLN A 81 3.29 -9.06 7.28
N LEU A 82 2.12 -8.89 6.68
CA LEU A 82 1.16 -7.86 7.08
C LEU A 82 0.61 -8.11 8.48
N ASP A 83 0.31 -9.36 8.84
CA ASP A 83 -0.11 -9.72 10.20
C ASP A 83 0.97 -9.38 11.24
N GLU A 84 2.24 -9.65 10.93
CA GLU A 84 3.37 -9.30 11.79
C GLU A 84 3.54 -7.77 11.90
N TYR A 85 3.40 -7.05 10.77
CA TYR A 85 3.47 -5.60 10.73
C TYR A 85 2.38 -4.95 11.60
N PHE A 86 1.12 -5.37 11.44
CA PHE A 86 0.02 -4.86 12.25
C PHE A 86 0.11 -5.24 13.72
N ALA A 87 0.82 -6.32 14.04
CA ALA A 87 1.12 -6.70 15.41
C ALA A 87 2.37 -5.98 15.99
N GLY A 88 2.97 -5.04 15.26
CA GLY A 88 4.18 -4.31 15.66
C GLY A 88 5.46 -5.16 15.70
N ARG A 89 5.45 -6.36 15.13
CA ARG A 89 6.60 -7.29 15.13
C ARG A 89 7.46 -7.23 13.86
N ARG A 90 7.01 -6.49 12.84
CA ARG A 90 7.72 -6.34 11.56
C ARG A 90 7.82 -4.88 11.16
N THR A 91 8.99 -4.46 10.72
CA THR A 91 9.26 -3.09 10.25
C THR A 91 9.65 -3.03 8.77
N THR A 92 9.96 -4.19 8.15
CA THR A 92 10.39 -4.30 6.75
C THR A 92 9.69 -5.46 6.05
N PHE A 93 9.51 -5.36 4.74
CA PHE A 93 8.90 -6.41 3.92
C PHE A 93 9.93 -6.97 2.94
N ASP A 94 9.96 -8.29 2.78
CA ASP A 94 10.83 -9.02 1.85
C ASP A 94 10.04 -9.70 0.71
N ILE A 95 8.94 -9.07 0.30
CA ILE A 95 8.05 -9.54 -0.76
C ILE A 95 8.53 -9.02 -2.12
N PRO A 96 8.71 -9.88 -3.12
CA PRO A 96 9.01 -9.43 -4.48
C PRO A 96 7.87 -8.58 -5.04
N LEU A 97 8.17 -7.34 -5.46
CA LEU A 97 7.17 -6.40 -5.97
C LEU A 97 7.24 -6.28 -7.48
N LEU A 98 6.07 -6.16 -8.12
CA LEU A 98 5.91 -5.78 -9.51
C LEU A 98 5.17 -4.44 -9.57
N LEU A 99 5.94 -3.36 -9.74
CA LEU A 99 5.38 -2.00 -9.83
C LEU A 99 4.77 -1.78 -11.22
N VAL A 100 3.45 -1.67 -11.28
CA VAL A 100 2.67 -1.48 -12.52
C VAL A 100 2.19 -0.05 -12.62
N GLY A 101 2.76 0.72 -13.56
CA GLY A 101 2.48 2.13 -13.78
C GLY A 101 3.49 2.79 -14.69
N THR A 102 3.32 4.09 -14.96
CA THR A 102 4.27 4.87 -15.80
C THR A 102 5.66 4.92 -15.17
N ASP A 103 6.69 5.22 -15.97
CA ASP A 103 8.07 5.30 -15.47
C ASP A 103 8.21 6.36 -14.38
N PHE A 104 7.53 7.50 -14.53
CA PHE A 104 7.48 8.51 -13.46
C PHE A 104 6.86 7.98 -12.17
N GLN A 105 5.74 7.24 -12.24
CA GLN A 105 5.13 6.62 -11.07
C GLN A 105 6.08 5.62 -10.41
N LYS A 106 6.72 4.76 -11.19
CA LYS A 106 7.70 3.78 -10.68
C LYS A 106 8.89 4.47 -10.01
N THR A 107 9.38 5.59 -10.57
CA THR A 107 10.44 6.40 -9.96
C THR A 107 10.01 6.92 -8.58
N VAL A 108 8.80 7.48 -8.48
CA VAL A 108 8.24 7.94 -7.20
C VAL A 108 8.11 6.77 -6.22
N TRP A 109 7.52 5.64 -6.64
CA TRP A 109 7.30 4.49 -5.75
C TRP A 109 8.61 3.84 -5.27
N ASN A 110 9.64 3.80 -6.12
CA ASN A 110 10.98 3.34 -5.71
C ASN A 110 11.59 4.28 -4.64
N GLU A 111 11.39 5.59 -4.76
CA GLU A 111 11.86 6.52 -3.72
C GLU A 111 11.05 6.38 -2.40
N LEU A 112 9.76 6.02 -2.47
CA LEU A 112 8.99 5.73 -1.27
C LEU A 112 9.58 4.56 -0.47
N LEU A 113 10.09 3.52 -1.13
CA LEU A 113 10.71 2.36 -0.47
C LEU A 113 11.96 2.75 0.36
N ASN A 114 12.58 3.89 0.06
CA ASN A 114 13.72 4.42 0.80
C ASN A 114 13.33 5.20 2.08
N ILE A 115 12.02 5.39 2.35
CA ILE A 115 11.55 6.05 3.57
C ILE A 115 11.50 5.01 4.70
N PRO A 116 12.35 5.12 5.74
CA PRO A 116 12.40 4.11 6.80
C PRO A 116 11.08 4.01 7.59
N TYR A 117 10.86 2.88 8.25
CA TYR A 117 9.80 2.67 9.24
C TYR A 117 9.85 3.76 10.33
N GLY A 118 8.70 4.29 10.70
CA GLY A 118 8.58 5.35 11.70
C GLY A 118 9.12 6.72 11.29
N LYS A 119 9.54 6.90 10.02
CA LYS A 119 9.97 8.19 9.49
C LYS A 119 8.97 8.72 8.47
N THR A 120 8.85 10.03 8.40
CA THR A 120 8.01 10.71 7.42
C THR A 120 8.82 11.70 6.59
N ILE A 121 8.34 11.99 5.39
CA ILE A 121 8.87 13.05 4.53
C ILE A 121 7.70 13.90 4.02
N SER A 122 7.95 15.21 3.79
CA SER A 122 6.95 16.04 3.14
C SER A 122 6.93 15.82 1.63
N TYR A 123 5.80 16.13 0.95
CA TYR A 123 5.75 16.12 -0.53
C TYR A 123 6.82 17.01 -1.15
N ALA A 124 7.12 18.16 -0.53
CA ALA A 124 8.20 19.04 -0.95
C ALA A 124 9.57 18.37 -0.78
N GLY A 125 9.83 17.72 0.35
CA GLY A 125 11.07 16.97 0.58
C GLY A 125 11.24 15.81 -0.39
N LEU A 126 10.16 15.08 -0.68
CA LEU A 126 10.19 14.00 -1.68
C LEU A 126 10.48 14.55 -3.08
N SER A 127 9.91 15.72 -3.44
CA SER A 127 10.18 16.35 -4.74
C SER A 127 11.62 16.82 -4.90
N GLN A 128 12.23 17.30 -3.81
CA GLN A 128 13.65 17.65 -3.79
C GLN A 128 14.54 16.41 -3.96
N LYS A 129 14.25 15.32 -3.26
CA LYS A 129 14.98 14.05 -3.41
C LYS A 129 14.93 13.50 -4.83
N LEU A 130 13.81 13.67 -5.52
CA LEU A 130 13.62 13.27 -6.92
C LEU A 130 14.23 14.26 -7.93
N GLY A 131 14.94 15.29 -7.46
CA GLY A 131 15.58 16.29 -8.33
C GLY A 131 14.61 17.21 -9.06
N ASN A 132 13.33 17.23 -8.69
CA ASN A 132 12.30 18.04 -9.36
C ASN A 132 11.41 18.79 -8.34
N PRO A 133 11.91 19.88 -7.73
CA PRO A 133 11.16 20.63 -6.71
C PRO A 133 9.83 21.23 -7.20
N LYS A 134 9.64 21.38 -8.52
CA LYS A 134 8.41 21.90 -9.10
C LYS A 134 7.34 20.82 -9.31
N ALA A 135 7.68 19.53 -9.20
CA ALA A 135 6.78 18.41 -9.49
C ALA A 135 5.89 17.98 -8.32
N ILE A 136 5.72 18.78 -7.26
CA ILE A 136 5.01 18.39 -6.04
C ILE A 136 3.62 17.81 -6.33
N ARG A 137 2.83 18.45 -7.23
CA ARG A 137 1.48 17.95 -7.59
C ARG A 137 1.54 16.61 -8.34
N ALA A 138 2.47 16.46 -9.27
CA ALA A 138 2.65 15.22 -10.03
C ALA A 138 3.11 14.07 -9.10
N ILE A 139 4.00 14.37 -8.16
CA ILE A 139 4.46 13.41 -7.13
C ILE A 139 3.30 13.03 -6.21
N ALA A 140 2.47 13.98 -5.78
CA ALA A 140 1.29 13.67 -4.97
C ALA A 140 0.30 12.78 -5.72
N SER A 141 0.08 13.03 -7.02
CA SER A 141 -0.74 12.16 -7.88
C SER A 141 -0.14 10.77 -8.01
N ALA A 142 1.18 10.65 -8.27
CA ALA A 142 1.87 9.36 -8.34
C ALA A 142 1.84 8.61 -7.00
N ASN A 143 2.06 9.31 -5.88
CA ASN A 143 1.92 8.75 -4.52
C ASN A 143 0.50 8.21 -4.30
N GLY A 144 -0.52 8.97 -4.68
CA GLY A 144 -1.91 8.56 -4.63
C GLY A 144 -2.26 7.39 -5.56
N ALA A 145 -1.56 7.18 -6.65
CA ALA A 145 -1.76 6.09 -7.61
C ALA A 145 -1.05 4.78 -7.25
N ASN A 146 -0.36 4.71 -6.10
CA ASN A 146 0.34 3.53 -5.63
C ASN A 146 -0.60 2.31 -5.50
N PRO A 147 -0.34 1.20 -6.22
CA PRO A 147 -1.18 0.01 -6.17
C PRO A 147 -0.82 -0.94 -5.01
N ILE A 148 0.33 -0.73 -4.35
CA ILE A 148 0.84 -1.64 -3.31
C ILE A 148 0.95 -0.88 -2.00
N SER A 149 -0.20 -0.57 -1.42
CA SER A 149 -0.30 0.16 -0.14
C SER A 149 0.43 -0.59 0.98
N ILE A 150 0.99 0.12 1.93
CA ILE A 150 1.77 -0.35 3.09
C ILE A 150 3.16 -0.81 2.70
N LEU A 151 3.32 -1.84 1.86
CA LEU A 151 4.62 -2.34 1.44
C LEU A 151 5.42 -1.27 0.68
N VAL A 152 4.74 -0.50 -0.21
CA VAL A 152 5.25 0.76 -0.75
C VAL A 152 4.67 1.89 0.10
N PRO A 153 5.44 2.50 1.01
CA PRO A 153 4.90 3.24 2.15
C PRO A 153 4.47 4.69 1.81
N CYS A 154 3.51 4.83 0.89
CA CYS A 154 2.96 6.13 0.51
C CYS A 154 2.28 6.88 1.67
N HIS A 155 1.91 6.19 2.75
CA HIS A 155 1.39 6.78 3.98
C HIS A 155 2.45 7.61 4.74
N ARG A 156 3.76 7.36 4.54
CA ARG A 156 4.86 8.11 5.17
C ARG A 156 5.10 9.48 4.54
N VAL A 157 4.36 9.85 3.46
CA VAL A 157 4.46 11.18 2.84
C VAL A 157 3.35 12.07 3.39
N ILE A 158 3.70 13.21 4.00
CA ILE A 158 2.79 14.13 4.69
C ILE A 158 2.86 15.55 4.11
N GLY A 159 2.00 16.45 4.57
CA GLY A 159 2.08 17.87 4.26
C GLY A 159 3.34 18.54 4.83
N SER A 160 3.75 19.68 4.27
CA SER A 160 4.91 20.44 4.77
C SER A 160 4.66 21.06 6.15
N ASP A 161 3.40 21.25 6.51
CA ASP A 161 2.93 21.69 7.83
C ASP A 161 2.72 20.53 8.81
N ARG A 162 3.23 19.35 8.47
CA ARG A 162 3.05 18.07 9.17
C ARG A 162 1.60 17.55 9.20
N LYS A 163 0.66 18.18 8.52
CA LYS A 163 -0.72 17.69 8.45
C LYS A 163 -0.82 16.44 7.59
N LEU A 164 -1.77 15.59 7.95
CA LEU A 164 -2.14 14.44 7.14
C LEU A 164 -2.90 14.92 5.91
N VAL A 165 -2.37 14.63 4.73
CA VAL A 165 -2.98 14.95 3.45
C VAL A 165 -2.91 13.74 2.52
N GLY A 166 -3.93 13.56 1.71
CA GLY A 166 -4.03 12.59 0.62
C GLY A 166 -3.52 11.18 0.96
N TYR A 167 -4.42 10.20 1.00
CA TYR A 167 -4.07 8.79 1.11
C TYR A 167 -5.14 7.92 0.45
N GLY A 168 -4.71 6.89 -0.27
CA GLY A 168 -5.61 5.98 -0.98
C GLY A 168 -6.59 5.24 -0.09
N GLY A 169 -6.19 4.90 1.14
CA GLY A 169 -7.04 4.28 2.16
C GLY A 169 -7.84 5.27 3.01
N GLY A 170 -7.73 6.59 2.73
CA GLY A 170 -8.33 7.65 3.55
C GLY A 170 -7.43 8.08 4.72
N LEU A 171 -7.66 9.29 5.24
CA LEU A 171 -6.84 9.86 6.33
C LEU A 171 -6.89 9.06 7.64
N PRO A 172 -8.02 8.44 8.04
CA PRO A 172 -8.04 7.57 9.22
C PRO A 172 -7.05 6.39 9.10
N ALA A 173 -7.00 5.73 7.94
CA ALA A 173 -6.05 4.65 7.69
C ALA A 173 -4.60 5.14 7.74
N LYS A 174 -4.33 6.30 7.14
CA LYS A 174 -3.01 6.91 7.19
C LYS A 174 -2.55 7.18 8.61
N LYS A 175 -3.46 7.76 9.43
CA LYS A 175 -3.18 8.04 10.84
C LYS A 175 -2.81 6.76 11.60
N ILE A 176 -3.63 5.71 11.48
CA ILE A 176 -3.39 4.43 12.17
C ILE A 176 -2.04 3.82 11.77
N LEU A 177 -1.68 3.86 10.48
CA LEU A 177 -0.39 3.35 10.04
C LEU A 177 0.78 4.15 10.61
N LEU A 178 0.67 5.47 10.63
CA LEU A 178 1.71 6.34 11.20
C LEU A 178 1.82 6.19 12.71
N ASP A 179 0.69 6.07 13.43
CA ASP A 179 0.67 5.81 14.87
C ASP A 179 1.27 4.43 15.21
N LEU A 180 1.00 3.42 14.36
CA LEU A 180 1.59 2.08 14.52
C LEU A 180 3.11 2.10 14.34
N GLU A 181 3.60 2.92 13.41
CA GLU A 181 5.02 3.01 13.10
C GLU A 181 5.80 3.95 14.03
N SER A 182 5.12 4.75 14.82
CA SER A 182 5.73 5.72 15.74
C SER A 182 5.87 5.12 17.14
N SER A 183 7.01 5.33 17.79
CA SER A 183 7.17 5.10 19.24
C SER A 183 6.37 6.12 20.06
N ASP A 184 6.11 7.28 19.48
CA ASP A 184 5.32 8.36 20.07
C ASP A 184 4.09 8.61 19.19
N ARG A 185 2.90 8.77 19.78
CA ARG A 185 1.68 9.15 19.04
C ARG A 185 1.88 10.55 18.47
N LEU A 186 2.17 10.65 17.17
CA LEU A 186 2.57 11.92 16.52
C LEU A 186 1.40 12.72 15.95
N PHE A 187 0.17 12.15 15.89
CA PHE A 187 -0.99 12.78 15.24
C PHE A 187 -2.30 12.56 15.98
#